data_100083fab197692a3c97560cf55c09f3
#
_entry.id   100083fab197692a3c97560cf55c09f3
#
_cell.length_a   1.000
_cell.length_b   1.000
_cell.length_c   1.000
_cell.angle_alpha   90.00
_cell.angle_beta   90.00
_cell.angle_gamma   90.00
#
_symmetry.space_group_name_H-M   'P 1'
#
loop_
_entity.id
_entity.type
_entity.pdbx_description
1 polymer ?
#
loop_
_entity_poly.entity_id
_entity_poly.type
_entity_poly.pdbx_seq_one_letter_code
_entity_poly.pdbx_strand_id
1 'polypeptide(L)'
;MQTRFGFSYYPGCSVEGMNKAYDKSTQLVCRALGIDLAELDDWNCCGASAYMSIDEMKAHLLSARNLALAEKEKKDLVVVCPACLTTLTKTNHYLAEGSKFKKTIGAALKAADLQYFGSIKVRHLLDVIVNDVGEQEVRSKIKMKLSGLKVAPYYGCQLTRPFGEVDDKEFPVILDKLLEWIGAEPVDFPLKAKCCGGLLMMTNEDVGLGLTKNLLACAQQNGAECIITICPLCHMNVETYQGDVNKMFGTDFKIPTLYFTQLMGLAFGFSRKELGIDEEMIPSRPLLEKHLEVMG
;
A
#
# COMPACT_ATOMS: atom_id res chain seq x y z
N MET A 1 -14.31 14.74 -16.32
CA MET A 1 -12.82 14.70 -16.35
C MET A 1 -12.42 13.70 -17.41
N GLN A 2 -11.42 14.01 -18.22
CA GLN A 2 -10.96 13.08 -19.26
C GLN A 2 -10.04 12.03 -18.61
N THR A 3 -10.35 10.74 -18.77
CA THR A 3 -9.49 9.64 -18.32
C THR A 3 -8.18 9.68 -19.10
N ARG A 4 -7.04 9.74 -18.41
CA ARG A 4 -5.69 9.77 -19.01
C ARG A 4 -4.99 8.43 -18.91
N PHE A 5 -5.27 7.67 -17.85
CA PHE A 5 -4.65 6.38 -17.55
C PHE A 5 -5.74 5.38 -17.19
N GLY A 6 -5.69 4.19 -17.74
CA GLY A 6 -6.64 3.11 -17.46
C GLY A 6 -5.92 1.83 -17.07
N PHE A 7 -6.30 1.25 -15.92
CA PHE A 7 -5.71 0.05 -15.35
C PHE A 7 -6.78 -0.94 -14.90
N SER A 8 -6.44 -2.22 -14.89
CA SER A 8 -7.17 -3.19 -14.08
C SER A 8 -6.76 -3.00 -12.62
N TYR A 9 -7.72 -3.02 -11.70
CA TYR A 9 -7.48 -2.78 -10.27
C TYR A 9 -7.67 -4.05 -9.47
N TYR A 10 -6.67 -4.41 -8.69
CA TYR A 10 -6.75 -5.50 -7.73
C TYR A 10 -6.73 -4.94 -6.31
N PRO A 11 -7.89 -4.82 -5.63
CA PRO A 11 -7.97 -4.25 -4.29
C PRO A 11 -7.28 -5.11 -3.24
N GLY A 12 -7.41 -6.44 -3.36
CA GLY A 12 -6.88 -7.39 -2.39
C GLY A 12 -7.78 -7.57 -1.15
N CYS A 13 -7.63 -8.72 -0.49
CA CYS A 13 -8.54 -9.16 0.58
C CYS A 13 -8.61 -8.25 1.82
N SER A 14 -7.53 -7.52 2.14
CA SER A 14 -7.51 -6.61 3.30
C SER A 14 -8.37 -5.38 3.10
N VAL A 15 -8.46 -4.89 1.87
CA VAL A 15 -9.19 -3.67 1.51
C VAL A 15 -10.70 -3.90 1.53
N GLU A 16 -11.17 -5.05 1.08
CA GLU A 16 -12.58 -5.43 1.21
C GLU A 16 -13.02 -5.64 2.66
N GLY A 17 -12.10 -6.08 3.52
CA GLY A 17 -12.36 -6.37 4.93
C GLY A 17 -12.22 -5.15 5.82
N MET A 18 -11.09 -5.07 6.52
CA MET A 18 -10.87 -4.09 7.60
C MET A 18 -10.37 -2.72 7.11
N ASN A 19 -9.87 -2.61 5.88
CA ASN A 19 -9.22 -1.41 5.37
C ASN A 19 -10.02 -0.69 4.27
N LYS A 20 -11.35 -0.64 4.40
CA LYS A 20 -12.25 0.03 3.43
C LYS A 20 -11.94 1.51 3.23
N ALA A 21 -11.43 2.19 4.27
CA ALA A 21 -11.00 3.58 4.19
C ALA A 21 -9.88 3.78 3.16
N TYR A 22 -8.99 2.79 3.02
CA TYR A 22 -7.94 2.83 2.01
C TYR A 22 -8.51 2.80 0.59
N ASP A 23 -9.50 1.92 0.32
CA ASP A 23 -10.14 1.88 -1.00
C ASP A 23 -10.92 3.16 -1.29
N LYS A 24 -11.73 3.64 -0.34
CA LYS A 24 -12.47 4.92 -0.48
C LYS A 24 -11.54 6.04 -0.90
N SER A 25 -10.44 6.24 -0.18
CA SER A 25 -9.46 7.29 -0.48
C SER A 25 -8.72 7.05 -1.80
N THR A 26 -8.38 5.80 -2.12
CA THR A 26 -7.78 5.38 -3.39
C THR A 26 -8.65 5.78 -4.58
N GLN A 27 -9.93 5.41 -4.55
CA GLN A 27 -10.88 5.71 -5.63
C GLN A 27 -11.08 7.22 -5.83
N LEU A 28 -11.13 8.00 -4.74
CA LEU A 28 -11.29 9.45 -4.80
C LEU A 28 -10.05 10.12 -5.41
N VAL A 29 -8.86 9.76 -4.92
CA VAL A 29 -7.59 10.31 -5.41
C VAL A 29 -7.37 9.95 -6.88
N CYS A 30 -7.59 8.70 -7.26
CA CYS A 30 -7.43 8.25 -8.64
C CYS A 30 -8.37 9.01 -9.59
N ARG A 31 -9.64 9.17 -9.24
CA ARG A 31 -10.59 9.97 -10.02
C ARG A 31 -10.13 11.42 -10.16
N ALA A 32 -9.63 12.04 -9.09
CA ALA A 32 -9.11 13.41 -9.13
C ALA A 32 -7.91 13.57 -10.06
N LEU A 33 -7.07 12.53 -10.18
CA LEU A 33 -5.88 12.49 -11.03
C LEU A 33 -6.16 11.99 -12.47
N GLY A 34 -7.40 11.64 -12.80
CA GLY A 34 -7.75 11.09 -14.11
C GLY A 34 -7.25 9.64 -14.33
N ILE A 35 -7.05 8.90 -13.25
CA ILE A 35 -6.74 7.47 -13.28
C ILE A 35 -8.05 6.70 -13.18
N ASP A 36 -8.32 5.86 -14.19
CA ASP A 36 -9.43 4.92 -14.20
C ASP A 36 -8.96 3.57 -13.66
N LEU A 37 -9.53 3.15 -12.54
CA LEU A 37 -9.29 1.85 -11.91
C LEU A 37 -10.52 0.97 -12.10
N ALA A 38 -10.47 0.08 -13.09
CA ALA A 38 -11.50 -0.93 -13.29
C ALA A 38 -11.20 -2.13 -12.39
N GLU A 39 -12.04 -2.38 -11.38
CA GLU A 39 -11.85 -3.54 -10.52
C GLU A 39 -11.87 -4.83 -11.32
N LEU A 40 -10.91 -5.70 -11.05
CA LEU A 40 -10.78 -6.99 -11.69
C LEU A 40 -11.95 -7.88 -11.27
N ASP A 41 -12.74 -8.33 -12.23
CA ASP A 41 -13.87 -9.23 -11.95
C ASP A 41 -13.38 -10.60 -11.51
N ASP A 42 -14.12 -11.23 -10.59
CA ASP A 42 -13.87 -12.61 -10.10
C ASP A 42 -12.44 -12.86 -9.56
N TRP A 43 -11.80 -11.82 -9.00
CA TRP A 43 -10.49 -11.97 -8.38
C TRP A 43 -10.52 -12.82 -7.09
N ASN A 44 -9.40 -13.38 -6.71
CA ASN A 44 -9.20 -14.10 -5.44
C ASN A 44 -7.97 -13.58 -4.69
N CYS A 45 -7.82 -13.97 -3.41
CA CYS A 45 -6.62 -13.62 -2.63
C CYS A 45 -5.33 -13.95 -3.39
N CYS A 46 -4.33 -13.07 -3.33
CA CYS A 46 -3.03 -13.28 -4.00
C CYS A 46 -2.20 -14.43 -3.40
N GLY A 47 -2.58 -14.96 -2.25
CA GLY A 47 -1.85 -16.03 -1.58
C GLY A 47 -0.64 -15.59 -0.76
N ALA A 48 -0.38 -14.29 -0.60
CA ALA A 48 0.80 -13.77 0.08
C ALA A 48 0.92 -14.12 1.58
N SER A 49 -0.19 -14.52 2.22
CA SER A 49 -0.24 -14.80 3.65
C SER A 49 0.11 -16.25 4.01
N ALA A 50 -0.80 -16.96 4.62
CA ALA A 50 -0.59 -18.33 5.08
C ALA A 50 -0.24 -19.32 3.95
N TYR A 51 -0.80 -19.14 2.77
CA TYR A 51 -0.59 -20.08 1.65
C TYR A 51 0.87 -20.19 1.24
N MET A 52 1.61 -19.08 1.23
CA MET A 52 3.02 -19.07 0.83
C MET A 52 3.89 -19.95 1.75
N SER A 53 3.53 -20.03 3.03
CA SER A 53 4.23 -20.87 4.02
C SER A 53 3.77 -22.33 4.03
N ILE A 54 2.53 -22.61 3.60
CA ILE A 54 1.94 -23.95 3.60
C ILE A 54 2.22 -24.68 2.29
N ASP A 55 1.98 -24.02 1.16
CA ASP A 55 2.13 -24.57 -0.19
C ASP A 55 2.40 -23.45 -1.20
N GLU A 56 3.68 -23.21 -1.45
CA GLU A 56 4.14 -22.15 -2.37
C GLU A 56 3.54 -22.31 -3.78
N MET A 57 3.38 -23.55 -4.26
CA MET A 57 2.79 -23.81 -5.59
C MET A 57 1.34 -23.34 -5.65
N LYS A 58 0.55 -23.62 -4.63
CA LYS A 58 -0.85 -23.16 -4.56
C LYS A 58 -0.95 -21.65 -4.44
N ALA A 59 -0.08 -21.01 -3.66
CA ALA A 59 -0.02 -19.56 -3.57
C ALA A 59 0.23 -18.92 -4.93
N HIS A 60 1.20 -19.44 -5.69
CA HIS A 60 1.47 -18.97 -7.05
C HIS A 60 0.34 -19.29 -8.04
N LEU A 61 -0.38 -20.39 -7.87
CA LEU A 61 -1.56 -20.70 -8.68
C LEU A 61 -2.68 -19.68 -8.47
N LEU A 62 -2.96 -19.29 -7.22
CA LEU A 62 -3.93 -18.24 -6.89
C LEU A 62 -3.53 -16.89 -7.53
N SER A 63 -2.26 -16.52 -7.42
CA SER A 63 -1.72 -15.32 -8.07
C SER A 63 -1.80 -15.40 -9.60
N ALA A 64 -1.43 -16.52 -10.19
CA ALA A 64 -1.46 -16.73 -11.64
C ALA A 64 -2.88 -16.61 -12.22
N ARG A 65 -3.91 -17.04 -11.46
CA ARG A 65 -5.30 -16.85 -11.85
C ARG A 65 -5.66 -15.36 -11.97
N ASN A 66 -5.30 -14.56 -10.98
CA ASN A 66 -5.53 -13.10 -11.02
C ASN A 66 -4.78 -12.44 -12.18
N LEU A 67 -3.54 -12.85 -12.44
CA LEU A 67 -2.76 -12.36 -13.58
C LEU A 67 -3.43 -12.73 -14.91
N ALA A 68 -3.95 -13.95 -15.05
CA ALA A 68 -4.65 -14.38 -16.25
C ALA A 68 -5.96 -13.63 -16.48
N LEU A 69 -6.70 -13.30 -15.40
CA LEU A 69 -7.91 -12.47 -15.49
C LEU A 69 -7.57 -11.05 -15.94
N ALA A 70 -6.55 -10.43 -15.33
CA ALA A 70 -6.11 -9.09 -15.70
C ALA A 70 -5.58 -9.02 -17.15
N GLU A 71 -4.89 -10.07 -17.61
CA GLU A 71 -4.39 -10.13 -18.98
C GLU A 71 -5.51 -10.15 -20.02
N LYS A 72 -6.68 -10.75 -19.71
CA LYS A 72 -7.87 -10.70 -20.58
C LYS A 72 -8.35 -9.27 -20.82
N GLU A 73 -8.22 -8.40 -19.81
CA GLU A 73 -8.58 -6.98 -19.91
C GLU A 73 -7.58 -6.16 -20.73
N LYS A 74 -6.40 -6.71 -21.07
CA LYS A 74 -5.31 -6.06 -21.82
C LYS A 74 -4.85 -4.75 -21.20
N LYS A 75 -4.86 -4.67 -19.86
CA LYS A 75 -4.43 -3.53 -19.07
C LYS A 75 -3.43 -4.00 -18.02
N ASP A 76 -2.48 -3.12 -17.65
CA ASP A 76 -1.61 -3.38 -16.51
C ASP A 76 -2.43 -3.45 -15.22
N LEU A 77 -1.96 -4.27 -14.27
CA LEU A 77 -2.66 -4.53 -13.01
C LEU A 77 -2.10 -3.62 -11.91
N VAL A 78 -2.95 -2.73 -11.39
CA VAL A 78 -2.61 -1.87 -10.26
C VAL A 78 -3.06 -2.50 -8.95
N VAL A 79 -2.18 -2.51 -7.97
CA VAL A 79 -2.41 -2.98 -6.60
C VAL A 79 -2.11 -1.89 -5.58
N VAL A 80 -2.75 -1.96 -4.42
CA VAL A 80 -2.53 -1.04 -3.29
C VAL A 80 -1.85 -1.70 -2.09
N CYS A 81 -1.54 -2.99 -2.20
CA CYS A 81 -0.89 -3.77 -1.15
C CYS A 81 0.49 -4.26 -1.63
N PRO A 82 1.61 -3.85 -0.99
CA PRO A 82 2.94 -4.33 -1.33
C PRO A 82 3.10 -5.85 -1.24
N ALA A 83 2.39 -6.53 -0.34
CA ALA A 83 2.42 -7.99 -0.27
C ALA A 83 1.79 -8.62 -1.52
N CYS A 84 0.69 -8.05 -2.02
CA CYS A 84 0.08 -8.48 -3.28
C CYS A 84 1.01 -8.16 -4.47
N LEU A 85 1.61 -6.97 -4.50
CA LEU A 85 2.61 -6.62 -5.50
C LEU A 85 3.71 -7.67 -5.59
N THR A 86 4.36 -7.95 -4.46
CA THR A 86 5.47 -8.91 -4.41
C THR A 86 5.07 -10.30 -4.89
N THR A 87 3.92 -10.81 -4.43
CA THR A 87 3.49 -12.17 -4.77
C THR A 87 3.09 -12.29 -6.24
N LEU A 88 2.34 -11.32 -6.77
CA LEU A 88 1.95 -11.29 -8.18
C LEU A 88 3.17 -11.10 -9.09
N THR A 89 4.08 -10.18 -8.76
CA THR A 89 5.33 -9.96 -9.52
C THR A 89 6.22 -11.20 -9.49
N LYS A 90 6.41 -11.83 -8.32
CA LYS A 90 7.17 -13.09 -8.19
C LYS A 90 6.57 -14.20 -9.07
N THR A 91 5.24 -14.30 -9.08
CA THR A 91 4.54 -15.27 -9.93
C THR A 91 4.78 -14.97 -11.40
N ASN A 92 4.72 -13.71 -11.81
CA ASN A 92 4.98 -13.28 -13.18
C ASN A 92 6.40 -13.68 -13.62
N HIS A 93 7.42 -13.41 -12.81
CA HIS A 93 8.81 -13.83 -13.06
C HIS A 93 8.93 -15.36 -13.21
N TYR A 94 8.37 -16.14 -12.30
CA TYR A 94 8.43 -17.61 -12.36
C TYR A 94 7.74 -18.19 -13.61
N LEU A 95 6.68 -17.56 -14.09
CA LEU A 95 5.99 -17.96 -15.31
C LEU A 95 6.78 -17.57 -16.56
N ALA A 96 7.57 -16.50 -16.53
CA ALA A 96 8.45 -16.10 -17.63
C ALA A 96 9.64 -17.06 -17.81
N GLU A 97 10.27 -17.50 -16.73
CA GLU A 97 11.54 -18.27 -16.72
C GLU A 97 11.45 -19.71 -17.22
N GLY A 98 10.28 -20.21 -17.64
CA GLY A 98 10.16 -21.56 -18.22
C GLY A 98 10.31 -22.73 -17.23
N SER A 99 10.18 -22.47 -15.95
CA SER A 99 10.36 -23.41 -14.83
C SER A 99 9.31 -24.54 -14.77
N LYS A 100 9.53 -25.50 -13.84
CA LYS A 100 8.53 -26.52 -13.48
C LYS A 100 7.20 -25.88 -13.06
N PHE A 101 7.25 -24.70 -12.45
CA PHE A 101 6.07 -23.90 -12.09
C PHE A 101 5.20 -23.58 -13.30
N LYS A 102 5.82 -23.13 -14.40
CA LYS A 102 5.09 -22.78 -15.64
C LYS A 102 4.24 -23.93 -16.16
N LYS A 103 4.76 -25.16 -16.18
CA LYS A 103 4.02 -26.32 -16.66
C LYS A 103 2.82 -26.64 -15.77
N THR A 104 3.04 -26.71 -14.45
CA THR A 104 2.00 -27.06 -13.48
C THR A 104 0.91 -26.00 -13.44
N ILE A 105 1.29 -24.73 -13.31
CA ILE A 105 0.35 -23.60 -13.27
C ILE A 105 -0.40 -23.47 -14.60
N GLY A 106 0.30 -23.58 -15.73
CA GLY A 106 -0.33 -23.53 -17.05
C GLY A 106 -1.37 -24.64 -17.28
N ALA A 107 -1.11 -25.86 -16.80
CA ALA A 107 -2.08 -26.94 -16.85
C ALA A 107 -3.33 -26.66 -15.98
N ALA A 108 -3.12 -26.12 -14.78
CA ALA A 108 -4.22 -25.76 -13.88
C ALA A 108 -5.05 -24.57 -14.42
N LEU A 109 -4.41 -23.54 -14.95
CA LEU A 109 -5.11 -22.42 -15.60
C LEU A 109 -5.95 -22.92 -16.78
N LYS A 110 -5.39 -23.79 -17.63
CA LYS A 110 -6.12 -24.38 -18.76
C LYS A 110 -7.35 -25.18 -18.33
N ALA A 111 -7.27 -25.88 -17.20
CA ALA A 111 -8.43 -26.62 -16.64
C ALA A 111 -9.55 -25.68 -16.15
N ALA A 112 -9.23 -24.39 -15.91
CA ALA A 112 -10.17 -23.33 -15.55
C ALA A 112 -10.52 -22.40 -16.73
N ASP A 113 -10.27 -22.82 -17.98
CA ASP A 113 -10.45 -22.02 -19.19
C ASP A 113 -9.70 -20.67 -19.17
N LEU A 114 -8.53 -20.66 -18.52
CA LEU A 114 -7.64 -19.50 -18.41
C LEU A 114 -6.31 -19.78 -19.09
N GLN A 115 -5.67 -18.71 -19.57
CA GLN A 115 -4.30 -18.72 -20.09
C GLN A 115 -3.60 -17.45 -19.63
N TYR A 116 -2.27 -17.51 -19.46
CA TYR A 116 -1.44 -16.36 -19.13
C TYR A 116 -0.17 -16.38 -19.97
N PHE A 117 0.12 -15.27 -20.64
CA PHE A 117 1.24 -15.11 -21.56
C PHE A 117 2.33 -14.16 -21.02
N GLY A 118 2.04 -13.43 -19.94
CA GLY A 118 2.98 -12.49 -19.33
C GLY A 118 3.04 -11.13 -20.03
N SER A 119 1.95 -10.70 -20.65
CA SER A 119 1.89 -9.45 -21.43
C SER A 119 1.58 -8.20 -20.60
N ILE A 120 1.23 -8.37 -19.31
CA ILE A 120 0.88 -7.27 -18.41
C ILE A 120 1.92 -7.07 -17.32
N LYS A 121 2.01 -5.84 -16.82
CA LYS A 121 2.81 -5.50 -15.63
C LYS A 121 1.93 -5.42 -14.40
N VAL A 122 2.51 -5.75 -13.24
CA VAL A 122 1.90 -5.51 -11.93
C VAL A 122 2.58 -4.29 -11.32
N ARG A 123 1.81 -3.29 -10.94
CA ARG A 123 2.32 -2.00 -10.45
C ARG A 123 1.67 -1.60 -9.14
N HIS A 124 2.41 -0.97 -8.24
CA HIS A 124 1.83 -0.34 -7.07
C HIS A 124 1.24 1.03 -7.43
N LEU A 125 0.10 1.41 -6.83
CA LEU A 125 -0.53 2.70 -7.11
C LEU A 125 0.41 3.89 -6.86
N LEU A 126 1.26 3.82 -5.82
CA LEU A 126 2.25 4.86 -5.55
C LEU A 126 3.20 5.08 -6.73
N ASP A 127 3.68 3.99 -7.36
CA ASP A 127 4.53 4.04 -8.54
C ASP A 127 3.80 4.72 -9.73
N VAL A 128 2.55 4.36 -9.98
CA VAL A 128 1.74 4.98 -11.04
C VAL A 128 1.56 6.49 -10.79
N ILE A 129 1.25 6.89 -9.56
CA ILE A 129 1.05 8.31 -9.24
C ILE A 129 2.35 9.10 -9.43
N VAL A 130 3.48 8.57 -8.97
CA VAL A 130 4.74 9.33 -9.02
C VAL A 130 5.35 9.32 -10.41
N ASN A 131 5.37 8.18 -11.10
CA ASN A 131 6.11 8.02 -12.35
C ASN A 131 5.28 8.31 -13.62
N ASP A 132 3.95 8.06 -13.61
CA ASP A 132 3.12 8.29 -14.80
C ASP A 132 2.35 9.61 -14.70
N VAL A 133 1.73 9.90 -13.53
CA VAL A 133 0.98 11.15 -13.32
C VAL A 133 1.93 12.32 -13.11
N GLY A 134 2.91 12.15 -12.21
CA GLY A 134 3.99 13.11 -11.96
C GLY A 134 3.61 14.29 -11.07
N GLU A 135 4.65 15.01 -10.64
CA GLU A 135 4.56 16.11 -9.67
C GLU A 135 3.61 17.23 -10.10
N GLN A 136 3.71 17.67 -11.36
CA GLN A 136 2.95 18.80 -11.84
C GLN A 136 1.44 18.56 -11.74
N GLU A 137 0.98 17.39 -12.15
CA GLU A 137 -0.45 17.05 -12.09
C GLU A 137 -0.91 16.89 -10.64
N VAL A 138 -0.13 16.23 -9.77
CA VAL A 138 -0.46 16.11 -8.34
C VAL A 138 -0.59 17.51 -7.70
N ARG A 139 0.40 18.39 -7.90
CA ARG A 139 0.36 19.76 -7.36
C ARG A 139 -0.81 20.58 -7.88
N SER A 140 -1.25 20.35 -9.14
CA SER A 140 -2.40 21.08 -9.73
C SER A 140 -3.74 20.76 -9.04
N LYS A 141 -3.82 19.66 -8.27
CA LYS A 141 -5.04 19.24 -7.56
C LYS A 141 -5.09 19.73 -6.11
N ILE A 142 -4.01 20.27 -5.60
CA ILE A 142 -3.92 20.71 -4.20
C ILE A 142 -4.83 21.92 -3.97
N LYS A 143 -5.69 21.82 -2.97
CA LYS A 143 -6.59 22.88 -2.50
C LYS A 143 -6.36 23.23 -1.03
N MET A 144 -5.74 22.32 -0.29
CA MET A 144 -5.42 22.46 1.14
C MET A 144 -3.92 22.26 1.34
N LYS A 145 -3.27 23.12 2.12
CA LYS A 145 -1.87 22.91 2.52
C LYS A 145 -1.80 22.07 3.79
N LEU A 146 -0.79 21.23 3.86
CA LEU A 146 -0.43 20.43 5.03
C LEU A 146 0.78 21.07 5.73
N SER A 147 0.62 22.37 6.11
CA SER A 147 1.75 23.20 6.54
C SER A 147 2.40 22.68 7.82
N GLY A 148 3.69 22.33 7.73
CA GLY A 148 4.49 21.90 8.87
C GLY A 148 4.10 20.53 9.46
N LEU A 149 3.26 19.74 8.78
CA LEU A 149 2.91 18.40 9.22
C LEU A 149 4.11 17.46 9.03
N LYS A 150 4.73 17.06 10.12
CA LYS A 150 5.87 16.14 10.12
C LYS A 150 5.41 14.69 10.07
N VAL A 151 5.81 13.98 9.03
CA VAL A 151 5.32 12.63 8.75
C VAL A 151 6.45 11.61 8.65
N ALA A 152 6.28 10.40 9.22
CA ALA A 152 7.17 9.27 9.00
C ALA A 152 6.69 8.49 7.76
N PRO A 153 7.42 8.49 6.64
CA PRO A 153 7.05 7.76 5.43
C PRO A 153 7.37 6.27 5.59
N TYR A 154 6.35 5.45 5.78
CA TYR A 154 6.54 4.03 6.03
C TYR A 154 6.17 3.17 4.82
N TYR A 155 7.20 2.65 4.15
CA TYR A 155 7.10 1.80 2.96
C TYR A 155 6.81 0.34 3.29
N GLY A 156 7.23 -0.12 4.47
CA GLY A 156 7.29 -1.55 4.77
C GLY A 156 8.35 -2.27 3.95
N CYS A 157 8.41 -3.60 4.09
CA CYS A 157 9.51 -4.39 3.52
C CYS A 157 9.27 -4.89 2.09
N GLN A 158 8.04 -4.90 1.59
CA GLN A 158 7.69 -5.61 0.34
C GLN A 158 7.45 -4.70 -0.87
N LEU A 159 7.45 -3.37 -0.73
CA LEU A 159 7.30 -2.50 -1.90
C LEU A 159 8.51 -2.61 -2.84
N THR A 160 9.70 -2.63 -2.26
CA THR A 160 10.97 -2.55 -3.02
C THR A 160 11.71 -3.87 -3.08
N ARG A 161 11.37 -4.85 -2.25
CA ARG A 161 12.02 -6.16 -2.19
C ARG A 161 11.08 -7.28 -2.61
N PRO A 162 11.60 -8.34 -3.24
CA PRO A 162 13.02 -8.58 -3.53
C PRO A 162 13.55 -7.90 -4.81
N PHE A 163 12.67 -7.41 -5.69
CA PHE A 163 13.04 -7.06 -7.06
C PHE A 163 13.63 -5.63 -7.20
N GLY A 164 13.11 -4.64 -6.43
CA GLY A 164 13.56 -3.25 -6.52
C GLY A 164 13.06 -2.51 -7.77
N GLU A 165 11.94 -2.96 -8.33
CA GLU A 165 11.38 -2.39 -9.56
C GLU A 165 10.71 -1.02 -9.33
N VAL A 166 10.28 -0.74 -8.09
CA VAL A 166 9.57 0.49 -7.75
C VAL A 166 10.51 1.59 -7.26
N ASP A 167 11.49 1.23 -6.41
CA ASP A 167 12.41 2.18 -5.80
C ASP A 167 13.65 1.44 -5.22
N ASP A 168 14.59 2.17 -4.61
CA ASP A 168 15.73 1.59 -3.92
C ASP A 168 15.30 0.63 -2.80
N LYS A 169 16.02 -0.51 -2.70
CA LYS A 169 15.65 -1.59 -1.77
C LYS A 169 15.84 -1.25 -0.31
N GLU A 170 16.79 -0.37 0.01
CA GLU A 170 17.17 -0.01 1.38
C GLU A 170 16.76 1.41 1.76
N PHE A 171 16.86 2.34 0.81
CA PHE A 171 16.61 3.77 1.01
C PHE A 171 15.60 4.32 -0.01
N PRO A 172 14.36 3.80 -0.03
CA PRO A 172 13.35 4.29 -0.96
C PRO A 172 12.99 5.75 -0.65
N VAL A 173 12.64 6.51 -1.70
CA VAL A 173 12.32 7.95 -1.61
C VAL A 173 11.03 8.34 -2.35
N ILE A 174 10.38 7.41 -3.04
CA ILE A 174 9.20 7.70 -3.87
C ILE A 174 8.01 8.20 -3.04
N LEU A 175 7.80 7.67 -1.83
CA LEU A 175 6.76 8.16 -0.91
C LEU A 175 7.14 9.50 -0.30
N ASP A 176 8.40 9.68 0.09
CA ASP A 176 8.92 10.95 0.60
C ASP A 176 8.63 12.09 -0.40
N LYS A 177 9.01 11.90 -1.67
CA LYS A 177 8.73 12.87 -2.76
C LYS A 177 7.24 13.19 -2.88
N LEU A 178 6.38 12.18 -2.86
CA LEU A 178 4.93 12.40 -2.96
C LEU A 178 4.41 13.23 -1.79
N LEU A 179 4.89 12.95 -0.57
CA LEU A 179 4.50 13.69 0.63
C LEU A 179 4.95 15.16 0.58
N GLU A 180 6.17 15.42 0.10
CA GLU A 180 6.66 16.77 -0.17
C GLU A 180 5.81 17.50 -1.24
N TRP A 181 5.38 16.79 -2.30
CA TRP A 181 4.54 17.40 -3.34
C TRP A 181 3.21 17.91 -2.80
N ILE A 182 2.63 17.21 -1.83
CA ILE A 182 1.36 17.61 -1.19
C ILE A 182 1.55 18.52 0.02
N GLY A 183 2.78 18.94 0.31
CA GLY A 183 3.11 19.95 1.33
C GLY A 183 3.32 19.43 2.74
N ALA A 184 3.42 18.11 2.94
CA ALA A 184 3.85 17.53 4.21
C ALA A 184 5.39 17.53 4.31
N GLU A 185 5.91 17.37 5.53
CA GLU A 185 7.35 17.33 5.82
C GLU A 185 7.78 15.92 6.23
N PRO A 186 8.32 15.09 5.30
CA PRO A 186 8.87 13.79 5.66
C PRO A 186 10.03 13.94 6.64
N VAL A 187 9.97 13.24 7.77
CA VAL A 187 11.10 13.16 8.71
C VAL A 187 12.10 12.11 8.24
N ASP A 188 13.35 12.22 8.71
CA ASP A 188 14.30 11.11 8.56
C ASP A 188 13.76 9.89 9.31
N PHE A 189 13.48 8.82 8.58
CA PHE A 189 12.90 7.60 9.12
C PHE A 189 13.71 6.38 8.70
N PRO A 190 14.83 6.09 9.39
CA PRO A 190 15.76 5.00 9.03
C PRO A 190 15.12 3.62 8.95
N LEU A 191 14.00 3.41 9.64
CA LEU A 191 13.26 2.14 9.62
C LEU A 191 12.17 2.06 8.54
N LYS A 192 12.09 3.01 7.63
CA LYS A 192 11.01 3.11 6.62
C LYS A 192 10.82 1.86 5.74
N ALA A 193 11.89 1.09 5.49
CA ALA A 193 11.86 -0.15 4.70
C ALA A 193 11.99 -1.42 5.57
N LYS A 194 11.82 -1.33 6.90
CA LYS A 194 11.87 -2.49 7.81
C LYS A 194 10.49 -3.11 8.01
N CYS A 195 10.45 -4.36 8.51
CA CYS A 195 9.20 -5.09 8.69
C CYS A 195 8.42 -4.59 9.92
N CYS A 196 7.08 -4.48 9.80
CA CYS A 196 6.16 -4.19 10.91
C CYS A 196 5.83 -5.40 11.78
N GLY A 197 6.44 -6.55 11.54
CA GLY A 197 6.01 -7.83 12.11
C GLY A 197 5.09 -8.63 11.18
N GLY A 198 4.32 -7.99 10.32
CA GLY A 198 3.46 -8.67 9.36
C GLY A 198 2.58 -9.72 10.04
N LEU A 199 2.64 -10.95 9.56
CA LEU A 199 1.89 -12.08 10.11
C LEU A 199 2.47 -12.66 11.41
N LEU A 200 3.62 -12.19 11.89
CA LEU A 200 4.16 -12.61 13.19
C LEU A 200 3.21 -12.25 14.33
N MET A 201 2.37 -11.23 14.19
CA MET A 201 1.30 -10.91 15.14
C MET A 201 0.39 -12.12 15.43
N MET A 202 0.25 -13.05 14.49
CA MET A 202 -0.58 -14.25 14.61
C MET A 202 0.19 -15.50 15.02
N THR A 203 1.52 -15.52 14.84
CA THR A 203 2.35 -16.73 15.03
C THR A 203 3.41 -16.59 16.10
N ASN A 204 3.89 -15.38 16.35
CA ASN A 204 4.85 -15.02 17.39
C ASN A 204 4.65 -13.54 17.76
N GLU A 205 3.61 -13.28 18.53
CA GLU A 205 3.13 -11.95 18.88
C GLU A 205 4.21 -11.08 19.51
N ASP A 206 4.99 -11.63 20.46
CA ASP A 206 6.05 -10.89 21.16
C ASP A 206 7.07 -10.30 20.20
N VAL A 207 7.48 -11.07 19.19
CA VAL A 207 8.41 -10.61 18.15
C VAL A 207 7.72 -9.58 17.26
N GLY A 208 6.46 -9.78 16.90
CA GLY A 208 5.66 -8.84 16.12
C GLY A 208 5.53 -7.49 16.81
N LEU A 209 5.14 -7.49 18.08
CA LEU A 209 5.02 -6.28 18.93
C LEU A 209 6.37 -5.57 19.09
N GLY A 210 7.46 -6.32 19.24
CA GLY A 210 8.82 -5.76 19.32
C GLY A 210 9.22 -5.01 18.05
N LEU A 211 8.89 -5.55 16.87
CA LEU A 211 9.14 -4.90 15.59
C LEU A 211 8.29 -3.63 15.43
N THR A 212 7.00 -3.70 15.76
CA THR A 212 6.11 -2.52 15.73
C THR A 212 6.58 -1.45 16.69
N LYS A 213 6.97 -1.81 17.93
CA LYS A 213 7.54 -0.88 18.92
C LYS A 213 8.76 -0.14 18.38
N ASN A 214 9.65 -0.82 17.66
CA ASN A 214 10.84 -0.18 17.09
C ASN A 214 10.48 0.86 16.04
N LEU A 215 9.47 0.61 15.20
CA LEU A 215 8.95 1.57 14.21
C LEU A 215 8.34 2.81 14.90
N LEU A 216 7.47 2.59 15.89
CA LEU A 216 6.84 3.68 16.64
C LEU A 216 7.87 4.54 17.37
N ALA A 217 8.82 3.92 18.05
CA ALA A 217 9.90 4.62 18.74
C ALA A 217 10.77 5.41 17.77
N CYS A 218 11.11 4.85 16.61
CA CYS A 218 11.88 5.54 15.58
C CYS A 218 11.12 6.76 15.03
N ALA A 219 9.83 6.62 14.73
CA ALA A 219 9.01 7.74 14.27
C ALA A 219 8.94 8.87 15.31
N GLN A 220 8.68 8.53 16.57
CA GLN A 220 8.62 9.49 17.67
C GLN A 220 9.97 10.19 17.91
N GLN A 221 11.07 9.45 17.93
CA GLN A 221 12.43 10.00 18.14
C GLN A 221 12.85 10.97 17.03
N ASN A 222 12.37 10.76 15.82
CA ASN A 222 12.64 11.64 14.68
C ASN A 222 11.58 12.75 14.52
N GLY A 223 10.69 12.92 15.51
CA GLY A 223 9.75 14.03 15.59
C GLY A 223 8.56 13.92 14.64
N ALA A 224 8.22 12.72 14.16
CA ALA A 224 7.01 12.51 13.36
C ALA A 224 5.76 12.72 14.21
N GLU A 225 4.79 13.44 13.68
CA GLU A 225 3.47 13.64 14.29
C GLU A 225 2.46 12.56 13.87
N CYS A 226 2.71 11.92 12.72
CA CYS A 226 1.96 10.73 12.27
C CYS A 226 2.83 9.84 11.38
N ILE A 227 2.35 8.62 11.13
CA ILE A 227 2.98 7.65 10.21
C ILE A 227 2.11 7.53 8.96
N ILE A 228 2.72 7.64 7.78
CA ILE A 228 2.03 7.47 6.50
C ILE A 228 2.39 6.14 5.88
N THR A 229 1.38 5.30 5.65
CA THR A 229 1.55 3.93 5.15
C THR A 229 1.02 3.75 3.73
N ILE A 230 1.53 2.70 3.07
CA ILE A 230 1.14 2.28 1.73
C ILE A 230 0.66 0.83 1.69
N CYS A 231 0.60 0.17 2.84
CA CYS A 231 0.30 -1.26 2.96
C CYS A 231 -0.79 -1.48 4.01
N PRO A 232 -1.90 -2.16 3.67
CA PRO A 232 -2.98 -2.43 4.62
C PRO A 232 -2.53 -3.21 5.86
N LEU A 233 -1.65 -4.21 5.68
CA LEU A 233 -1.13 -5.01 6.80
C LEU A 233 -0.20 -4.19 7.70
N CYS A 234 0.67 -3.37 7.11
CA CYS A 234 1.54 -2.48 7.88
C CYS A 234 0.74 -1.44 8.67
N HIS A 235 -0.29 -0.86 8.04
CA HIS A 235 -1.20 0.08 8.68
C HIS A 235 -1.85 -0.56 9.90
N MET A 236 -2.47 -1.73 9.73
CA MET A 236 -3.09 -2.47 10.82
C MET A 236 -2.11 -2.71 11.97
N ASN A 237 -0.90 -3.20 11.70
CA ASN A 237 0.05 -3.49 12.75
C ASN A 237 0.52 -2.23 13.50
N VAL A 238 0.83 -1.17 12.77
CA VAL A 238 1.36 0.07 13.37
C VAL A 238 0.28 0.86 14.10
N GLU A 239 -0.98 0.79 13.67
CA GLU A 239 -2.08 1.48 14.31
C GLU A 239 -2.69 0.66 15.45
N THR A 240 -3.16 -0.56 15.15
CA THR A 240 -4.00 -1.34 16.05
C THR A 240 -3.26 -1.81 17.29
N TYR A 241 -2.00 -2.22 17.15
CA TYR A 241 -1.24 -2.83 18.24
C TYR A 241 -0.48 -1.82 19.13
N GLN A 242 -0.69 -0.51 19.00
CA GLN A 242 -0.02 0.46 19.88
C GLN A 242 -0.38 0.25 21.36
N GLY A 243 -1.63 -0.13 21.66
CA GLY A 243 -2.08 -0.44 23.02
C GLY A 243 -1.34 -1.65 23.60
N ASP A 244 -1.17 -2.72 22.82
CA ASP A 244 -0.46 -3.93 23.26
C ASP A 244 1.04 -3.69 23.38
N VAL A 245 1.63 -2.93 22.46
CA VAL A 245 3.01 -2.45 22.54
C VAL A 245 3.24 -1.66 23.82
N ASN A 246 2.36 -0.70 24.14
CA ASN A 246 2.46 0.12 25.34
C ASN A 246 2.40 -0.73 26.61
N LYS A 247 1.47 -1.69 26.65
CA LYS A 247 1.33 -2.61 27.78
C LYS A 247 2.57 -3.49 27.97
N MET A 248 3.11 -4.05 26.88
CA MET A 248 4.24 -4.98 26.92
C MET A 248 5.55 -4.29 27.28
N PHE A 249 5.80 -3.09 26.73
CA PHE A 249 7.10 -2.42 26.82
C PHE A 249 7.11 -1.20 27.75
N GLY A 250 6.00 -0.87 28.42
CA GLY A 250 5.92 0.27 29.34
C GLY A 250 6.04 1.61 28.61
N THR A 251 5.52 1.72 27.38
CA THR A 251 5.50 2.92 26.56
C THR A 251 4.10 3.56 26.53
N ASP A 252 3.92 4.72 25.90
CA ASP A 252 2.62 5.38 25.76
C ASP A 252 2.41 5.95 24.34
N PHE A 253 2.79 5.22 23.31
CA PHE A 253 2.59 5.61 21.93
C PHE A 253 1.10 5.89 21.63
N LYS A 254 0.84 6.99 20.92
CA LYS A 254 -0.46 7.43 20.40
C LYS A 254 -0.23 8.16 19.09
N ILE A 255 0.43 7.48 18.14
CA ILE A 255 0.85 8.09 16.88
C ILE A 255 -0.20 7.77 15.82
N PRO A 256 -0.97 8.76 15.32
CA PRO A 256 -1.92 8.54 14.25
C PRO A 256 -1.25 7.92 13.03
N THR A 257 -1.94 6.99 12.39
CA THR A 257 -1.46 6.32 11.17
C THR A 257 -2.47 6.51 10.06
N LEU A 258 -2.02 7.04 8.92
CA LEU A 258 -2.87 7.31 7.75
C LEU A 258 -2.33 6.61 6.51
N TYR A 259 -3.22 6.31 5.57
CA TYR A 259 -2.81 5.93 4.23
C TYR A 259 -2.37 7.16 3.42
N PHE A 260 -1.39 6.98 2.53
CA PHE A 260 -0.92 8.06 1.67
C PHE A 260 -2.05 8.67 0.81
N THR A 261 -3.01 7.85 0.37
CA THR A 261 -4.19 8.32 -0.38
C THR A 261 -5.15 9.15 0.48
N GLN A 262 -5.25 8.87 1.77
CA GLN A 262 -6.02 9.71 2.70
C GLN A 262 -5.39 11.09 2.82
N LEU A 263 -4.07 11.15 3.01
CA LEU A 263 -3.37 12.44 3.13
C LEU A 263 -3.41 13.24 1.82
N MET A 264 -3.22 12.56 0.66
CA MET A 264 -3.43 13.17 -0.65
C MET A 264 -4.85 13.71 -0.83
N GLY A 265 -5.85 12.90 -0.44
CA GLY A 265 -7.25 13.30 -0.54
C GLY A 265 -7.56 14.55 0.27
N LEU A 266 -7.00 14.68 1.49
CA LEU A 266 -7.10 15.91 2.29
C LEU A 266 -6.48 17.10 1.55
N ALA A 267 -5.28 16.93 1.00
CA ALA A 267 -4.62 17.98 0.21
C ALA A 267 -5.45 18.38 -1.02
N PHE A 268 -6.19 17.45 -1.62
CA PHE A 268 -7.11 17.71 -2.74
C PHE A 268 -8.45 18.32 -2.32
N GLY A 269 -8.68 18.50 -1.02
CA GLY A 269 -9.87 19.15 -0.46
C GLY A 269 -11.07 18.21 -0.25
N PHE A 270 -10.87 16.88 -0.25
CA PHE A 270 -11.91 15.95 0.19
C PHE A 270 -12.07 15.99 1.71
N SER A 271 -13.28 15.78 2.17
CA SER A 271 -13.58 15.72 3.61
C SER A 271 -13.04 14.43 4.24
N ARG A 272 -12.75 14.48 5.55
CA ARG A 272 -12.35 13.29 6.33
C ARG A 272 -13.33 12.14 6.19
N LYS A 273 -14.64 12.44 6.22
CA LYS A 273 -15.70 11.44 6.08
C LYS A 273 -15.65 10.72 4.74
N GLU A 274 -15.42 11.44 3.63
CA GLU A 274 -15.26 10.83 2.30
C GLU A 274 -14.05 9.91 2.26
N LEU A 275 -12.98 10.28 2.95
CA LEU A 275 -11.71 9.55 3.00
C LEU A 275 -11.69 8.43 4.06
N GLY A 276 -12.73 8.28 4.89
CA GLY A 276 -12.79 7.30 5.96
C GLY A 276 -11.79 7.56 7.10
N ILE A 277 -11.35 8.81 7.30
CA ILE A 277 -10.33 9.16 8.31
C ILE A 277 -10.89 9.10 9.74
N ASP A 278 -12.19 9.29 9.92
CA ASP A 278 -12.81 9.25 11.25
C ASP A 278 -13.09 7.81 11.76
N GLU A 279 -12.67 6.78 11.03
CA GLU A 279 -12.84 5.36 11.39
C GLU A 279 -11.58 4.78 12.08
N GLU A 280 -10.56 5.60 12.37
CA GLU A 280 -9.27 5.21 12.94
C GLU A 280 -9.36 4.91 14.45
N MET A 281 -8.51 3.99 14.92
CA MET A 281 -8.42 3.65 16.35
C MET A 281 -7.69 4.74 17.14
N ILE A 282 -6.69 5.38 16.53
CA ILE A 282 -5.97 6.52 17.11
C ILE A 282 -6.39 7.78 16.35
N PRO A 283 -7.16 8.68 16.99
CA PRO A 283 -7.72 9.83 16.30
C PRO A 283 -6.65 10.76 15.71
N SER A 284 -6.68 10.95 14.41
CA SER A 284 -5.81 11.91 13.68
C SER A 284 -6.42 13.32 13.63
N ARG A 285 -7.70 13.48 13.98
CA ARG A 285 -8.44 14.73 13.86
C ARG A 285 -7.75 15.93 14.50
N PRO A 286 -7.29 15.91 15.78
CA PRO A 286 -6.67 17.07 16.40
C PRO A 286 -5.39 17.51 15.67
N LEU A 287 -4.63 16.54 15.15
CA LEU A 287 -3.43 16.78 14.36
C LEU A 287 -3.76 17.45 13.03
N LEU A 288 -4.74 16.91 12.31
CA LEU A 288 -5.13 17.42 11.00
C LEU A 288 -5.74 18.83 11.09
N GLU A 289 -6.54 19.12 12.11
CA GLU A 289 -7.12 20.46 12.33
C GLU A 289 -6.03 21.53 12.59
N LYS A 290 -4.88 21.13 13.16
CA LYS A 290 -3.74 22.03 13.39
C LYS A 290 -2.99 22.40 12.09
N HIS A 291 -2.95 21.48 11.11
CA HIS A 291 -2.06 21.57 9.95
C HIS A 291 -2.76 21.84 8.61
N LEU A 292 -4.10 21.69 8.56
CA LEU A 292 -4.85 21.91 7.33
C LEU A 292 -5.23 23.38 7.15
N GLU A 293 -4.67 24.01 6.12
CA GLU A 293 -4.95 25.38 5.73
C GLU A 293 -5.53 25.46 4.32
N VAL A 294 -6.60 26.23 4.15
CA VAL A 294 -7.19 26.49 2.82
C VAL A 294 -6.21 27.32 2.00
N MET A 295 -5.91 26.87 0.78
CA MET A 295 -5.16 27.69 -0.18
C MET A 295 -6.07 28.83 -0.67
N GLY A 296 -5.65 30.09 -0.42
CA GLY A 296 -6.35 31.29 -0.86
C GLY A 296 -6.29 31.50 -2.38
#